data_15e8d097844659fa1b50da9db4c7fc72
#
_entry.id   15e8d097844659fa1b50da9db4c7fc72
#
_cell.length_a   1.000
_cell.length_b   1.000
_cell.length_c   1.000
_cell.angle_alpha   90.00
_cell.angle_beta   90.00
_cell.angle_gamma   90.00
#
_symmetry.space_group_name_H-M   'P 1'
#
loop_
_entity.id
_entity.type
_entity.pdbx_description
1 polymer ?
#
loop_
_entity_poly.entity_id
_entity_poly.type
_entity_poly.pdbx_seq_one_letter_code
_entity_poly.pdbx_strand_id
1 'polypeptide(L)'
;STLADRLIEFCGALEAREMKAQVLDSMDIERERGITIKAQTVRLTYPAKNGKTYTLNLMDTPGHVDFGYEVSRCLAACEGALLIVDASQGVEAQTLANVYQAIDAGLDIVPILNKIDLPAAEPERIKQQIEDVIGIDASDSVLISAKTGVGIGDVLEAVVNRLPAPKGEIDAPLKALLIDSWYDAYLGVVVLFRVVDGEIKKGQKIRMMATNAVYEVDRVGVFNPKRMAVAKLGPGEVGFLTAAIKQVADTKIGDTITDERKGTETPLPGFKPAQQVVFCGL
;
A
#
# COMPACT_ATOMS: atom_id res chain seq x y z
N SER A 1 9.32 -6.97 -2.89
CA SER A 1 10.27 -5.84 -2.71
C SER A 1 11.09 -5.52 -3.95
N THR A 2 11.66 -6.49 -4.72
CA THR A 2 12.48 -6.17 -5.92
C THR A 2 11.69 -5.40 -6.99
N LEU A 3 10.42 -5.76 -7.23
CA LEU A 3 9.58 -4.99 -8.16
C LEU A 3 9.32 -3.57 -7.64
N ALA A 4 9.06 -3.43 -6.33
CA ALA A 4 8.87 -2.11 -5.72
C ALA A 4 10.12 -1.23 -5.90
N ASP A 5 11.33 -1.78 -5.70
CA ASP A 5 12.58 -1.07 -5.96
C ASP A 5 12.68 -0.58 -7.42
N ARG A 6 12.29 -1.43 -8.39
CA ARG A 6 12.29 -1.06 -9.82
C ARG A 6 11.28 0.01 -10.16
N LEU A 7 10.09 -0.02 -9.55
CA LEU A 7 9.07 1.02 -9.73
C LEU A 7 9.55 2.37 -9.19
N ILE A 8 10.19 2.36 -8.01
CA ILE A 8 10.80 3.56 -7.39
C ILE A 8 11.90 4.14 -8.29
N GLU A 9 12.81 3.27 -8.78
CA GLU A 9 13.89 3.66 -9.69
C GLU A 9 13.34 4.22 -11.00
N PHE A 10 12.39 3.54 -11.62
CA PHE A 10 11.78 3.95 -12.90
C PHE A 10 11.07 5.30 -12.81
N CYS A 11 10.39 5.56 -11.71
CA CYS A 11 9.75 6.85 -11.45
C CYS A 11 10.72 7.95 -10.97
N GLY A 12 12.01 7.66 -10.81
CA GLY A 12 13.01 8.63 -10.36
C GLY A 12 12.80 9.15 -8.94
N ALA A 13 12.12 8.38 -8.10
CA ALA A 13 11.85 8.77 -6.70
C ALA A 13 13.10 8.72 -5.82
N LEU A 14 14.14 7.98 -6.23
CA LEU A 14 15.47 7.97 -5.63
C LEU A 14 16.53 8.09 -6.72
N GLU A 15 17.64 8.75 -6.40
CA GLU A 15 18.82 8.76 -7.27
C GLU A 15 19.50 7.38 -7.28
N ALA A 16 20.12 7.01 -8.41
CA ALA A 16 20.78 5.70 -8.57
C ALA A 16 21.80 5.39 -7.46
N ARG A 17 22.51 6.42 -6.95
CA ARG A 17 23.45 6.29 -5.82
C ARG A 17 22.80 6.01 -4.46
N GLU A 18 21.50 6.31 -4.31
CA GLU A 18 20.72 6.09 -3.09
C GLU A 18 19.99 4.74 -3.12
N MET A 19 19.90 4.13 -4.30
CA MET A 19 19.26 2.82 -4.47
C MET A 19 20.08 1.73 -3.77
N LYS A 20 19.46 1.05 -2.84
CA LYS A 20 19.96 -0.18 -2.19
C LYS A 20 18.96 -1.28 -2.50
N ALA A 21 19.41 -2.53 -2.48
CA ALA A 21 18.47 -3.64 -2.57
C ALA A 21 17.47 -3.57 -1.41
N GLN A 22 16.19 -3.81 -1.71
CA GLN A 22 15.09 -3.79 -0.74
C GLN A 22 14.99 -2.45 0.01
N VAL A 23 14.89 -1.36 -0.77
CA VAL A 23 14.81 0.02 -0.24
C VAL A 23 13.68 0.21 0.77
N LEU A 24 12.56 -0.46 0.56
CA LEU A 24 11.39 -0.37 1.43
C LEU A 24 11.50 -1.27 2.66
N ASP A 25 12.28 -2.34 2.63
CA ASP A 25 12.46 -3.23 3.78
C ASP A 25 13.33 -2.54 4.83
N SER A 26 12.69 -1.98 5.85
CA SER A 26 13.34 -1.14 6.86
C SER A 26 13.95 -1.91 8.03
N MET A 27 13.50 -3.16 8.26
CA MET A 27 13.93 -4.00 9.37
C MET A 27 15.12 -4.88 8.96
N ASP A 28 16.10 -5.04 9.84
CA ASP A 28 17.26 -5.89 9.57
C ASP A 28 16.88 -7.34 9.28
N ILE A 29 15.86 -7.87 9.99
CA ILE A 29 15.35 -9.23 9.77
C ILE A 29 14.67 -9.38 8.41
N GLU A 30 14.04 -8.35 7.85
CA GLU A 30 13.47 -8.38 6.49
C GLU A 30 14.58 -8.56 5.46
N ARG A 31 15.66 -7.82 5.61
CA ARG A 31 16.83 -7.90 4.73
C ARG A 31 17.59 -9.22 4.86
N GLU A 32 17.77 -9.69 6.10
CA GLU A 32 18.44 -10.96 6.38
C GLU A 32 17.69 -12.15 5.77
N ARG A 33 16.37 -12.14 5.89
CA ARG A 33 15.51 -13.22 5.40
C ARG A 33 15.03 -13.05 3.97
N GLY A 34 15.16 -11.86 3.40
CA GLY A 34 14.68 -11.52 2.06
C GLY A 34 13.16 -11.54 1.94
N ILE A 35 12.44 -11.23 3.02
CA ILE A 35 10.98 -11.17 3.07
C ILE A 35 10.51 -9.86 3.65
N THR A 36 9.41 -9.31 3.13
CA THR A 36 8.72 -8.17 3.71
C THR A 36 7.84 -8.65 4.87
N ILE A 37 7.99 -8.06 6.04
CA ILE A 37 7.21 -8.36 7.25
C ILE A 37 6.17 -7.28 7.48
N LYS A 38 6.58 -6.02 7.41
CA LYS A 38 5.72 -4.86 7.57
C LYS A 38 5.49 -4.18 6.23
N ALA A 39 4.23 -3.92 5.92
CA ALA A 39 3.88 -3.19 4.72
C ALA A 39 4.49 -1.78 4.71
N GLN A 40 5.01 -1.40 3.56
CA GLN A 40 5.60 -0.08 3.34
C GLN A 40 4.84 0.65 2.24
N THR A 41 4.69 1.95 2.40
CA THR A 41 4.04 2.79 1.40
C THR A 41 5.03 3.76 0.78
N VAL A 42 4.89 3.99 -0.51
CA VAL A 42 5.66 5.02 -1.23
C VAL A 42 4.78 5.73 -2.24
N ARG A 43 4.93 7.05 -2.30
CA ARG A 43 4.30 7.89 -3.32
C ARG A 43 5.22 8.01 -4.52
N LEU A 44 4.70 7.70 -5.70
CA LEU A 44 5.41 7.79 -6.96
C LEU A 44 4.73 8.82 -7.87
N THR A 45 5.52 9.51 -8.67
CA THR A 45 5.02 10.40 -9.73
C THR A 45 5.39 9.76 -11.06
N TYR A 46 4.38 9.44 -11.87
CA TYR A 46 4.56 8.74 -13.13
C TYR A 46 4.02 9.55 -14.31
N PRO A 47 4.88 10.00 -15.24
CA PRO A 47 4.47 10.57 -16.53
C PRO A 47 4.10 9.43 -17.48
N ALA A 48 2.80 9.21 -17.67
CA ALA A 48 2.29 8.11 -18.50
C ALA A 48 2.39 8.41 -20.01
N LYS A 49 2.33 7.35 -20.83
CA LYS A 49 2.37 7.45 -22.30
C LYS A 49 1.22 8.28 -22.88
N ASN A 50 0.10 8.43 -22.17
CA ASN A 50 -1.03 9.27 -22.57
C ASN A 50 -0.79 10.78 -22.37
N GLY A 51 0.42 11.20 -21.96
CA GLY A 51 0.80 12.59 -21.74
C GLY A 51 0.37 13.19 -20.40
N LYS A 52 -0.31 12.42 -19.55
CA LYS A 52 -0.70 12.87 -18.20
C LYS A 52 0.29 12.37 -17.16
N THR A 53 0.43 13.14 -16.08
CA THR A 53 1.22 12.73 -14.92
C THR A 53 0.28 12.22 -13.82
N TYR A 54 0.58 11.04 -13.31
CA TYR A 54 -0.20 10.39 -12.25
C TYR A 54 0.57 10.34 -10.95
N THR A 55 -0.14 10.51 -9.85
CA THR A 55 0.36 10.19 -8.52
C THR A 55 -0.11 8.78 -8.17
N LEU A 56 0.83 7.88 -7.91
CA LEU A 56 0.57 6.50 -7.52
C LEU A 56 1.01 6.30 -6.07
N ASN A 57 0.15 5.72 -5.25
CA ASN A 57 0.50 5.32 -3.89
C ASN A 57 0.71 3.80 -3.90
N LEU A 58 1.96 3.38 -3.91
CA LEU A 58 2.34 1.97 -3.89
C LEU A 58 2.42 1.48 -2.45
N MET A 59 1.77 0.35 -2.15
CA MET A 59 1.94 -0.40 -0.91
C MET A 59 2.60 -1.73 -1.20
N ASP A 60 3.83 -1.92 -0.71
CA ASP A 60 4.52 -3.20 -0.75
C ASP A 60 4.10 -4.05 0.45
N THR A 61 3.42 -5.17 0.20
CA THR A 61 2.80 -6.00 1.22
C THR A 61 3.60 -7.28 1.46
N PRO A 62 3.56 -7.84 2.68
CA PRO A 62 4.11 -9.16 2.93
C PRO A 62 3.49 -10.22 2.01
N GLY A 63 4.31 -11.16 1.54
CA GLY A 63 3.84 -12.31 0.77
C GLY A 63 3.45 -13.52 1.63
N HIS A 64 3.99 -13.62 2.86
CA HIS A 64 3.84 -14.78 3.73
C HIS A 64 2.45 -14.82 4.41
N VAL A 65 1.86 -16.01 4.49
CA VAL A 65 0.49 -16.20 5.03
C VAL A 65 0.32 -15.76 6.48
N ASP A 66 1.39 -15.82 7.28
CA ASP A 66 1.36 -15.41 8.70
C ASP A 66 1.11 -13.90 8.87
N PHE A 67 1.35 -13.11 7.83
CA PHE A 67 1.13 -11.67 7.82
C PHE A 67 -0.19 -11.25 7.14
N GLY A 68 -1.15 -12.17 7.02
CA GLY A 68 -2.43 -11.93 6.34
C GLY A 68 -3.21 -10.74 6.91
N TYR A 69 -3.08 -10.44 8.21
CA TYR A 69 -3.69 -9.25 8.82
C TYR A 69 -3.06 -7.95 8.28
N GLU A 70 -1.74 -7.90 8.11
CA GLU A 70 -1.04 -6.77 7.50
C GLU A 70 -1.48 -6.56 6.05
N VAL A 71 -1.57 -7.64 5.28
CA VAL A 71 -2.06 -7.62 3.89
C VAL A 71 -3.48 -7.07 3.83
N SER A 72 -4.40 -7.55 4.67
CA SER A 72 -5.81 -7.10 4.65
C SER A 72 -5.97 -5.60 4.92
N ARG A 73 -5.14 -5.02 5.80
CA ARG A 73 -5.15 -3.58 6.07
C ARG A 73 -4.70 -2.76 4.87
N CYS A 74 -3.66 -3.21 4.18
CA CYS A 74 -3.17 -2.55 2.98
C CYS A 74 -4.20 -2.61 1.85
N LEU A 75 -4.79 -3.78 1.62
CA LEU A 75 -5.80 -3.97 0.58
C LEU A 75 -7.03 -3.06 0.81
N ALA A 76 -7.48 -2.90 2.05
CA ALA A 76 -8.58 -1.99 2.37
C ALA A 76 -8.28 -0.50 2.09
N ALA A 77 -7.00 -0.16 1.90
CA ALA A 77 -6.56 1.20 1.57
C ALA A 77 -6.21 1.38 0.08
N CYS A 78 -6.50 0.39 -0.76
CA CYS A 78 -6.15 0.39 -2.18
C CYS A 78 -7.40 0.35 -3.07
N GLU A 79 -7.26 0.79 -4.32
CA GLU A 79 -8.26 0.67 -5.39
C GLU A 79 -8.03 -0.58 -6.23
N GLY A 80 -6.81 -1.11 -6.23
CA GLY A 80 -6.47 -2.29 -6.99
C GLY A 80 -5.23 -2.98 -6.46
N ALA A 81 -4.95 -4.17 -6.96
CA ALA A 81 -3.83 -5.00 -6.56
C ALA A 81 -3.06 -5.52 -7.77
N LEU A 82 -1.73 -5.58 -7.63
CA LEU A 82 -0.86 -6.26 -8.57
C LEU A 82 -0.61 -7.68 -8.06
N LEU A 83 -1.10 -8.67 -8.79
CA LEU A 83 -0.86 -10.08 -8.48
C LEU A 83 0.44 -10.52 -9.13
N ILE A 84 1.50 -10.63 -8.33
CA ILE A 84 2.82 -11.01 -8.81
C ILE A 84 2.98 -12.52 -8.71
N VAL A 85 3.15 -13.18 -9.87
CA VAL A 85 3.36 -14.63 -9.95
C VAL A 85 4.71 -14.92 -10.59
N ASP A 86 5.44 -15.89 -10.04
CA ASP A 86 6.69 -16.36 -10.61
C ASP A 86 6.40 -17.20 -11.87
N ALA A 87 6.94 -16.75 -13.02
CA ALA A 87 6.70 -17.41 -14.31
C ALA A 87 7.31 -18.81 -14.40
N SER A 88 8.20 -19.20 -13.47
CA SER A 88 8.81 -20.52 -13.41
C SER A 88 8.13 -21.48 -12.41
N GLN A 89 7.60 -20.93 -11.30
CA GLN A 89 7.00 -21.73 -10.22
C GLN A 89 5.46 -21.75 -10.32
N GLY A 90 4.86 -20.63 -10.76
CA GLY A 90 3.41 -20.50 -10.89
C GLY A 90 2.72 -20.10 -9.59
N VAL A 91 1.43 -20.47 -9.51
CA VAL A 91 0.56 -20.12 -8.38
C VAL A 91 0.87 -21.01 -7.19
N GLU A 92 1.31 -20.41 -6.09
CA GLU A 92 1.61 -21.07 -4.83
C GLU A 92 0.49 -20.83 -3.80
N ALA A 93 0.50 -21.57 -2.69
CA ALA A 93 -0.50 -21.41 -1.62
C ALA A 93 -0.55 -19.99 -1.05
N GLN A 94 0.60 -19.34 -0.92
CA GLN A 94 0.69 -17.94 -0.45
C GLN A 94 0.03 -16.97 -1.45
N THR A 95 0.22 -17.22 -2.74
CA THR A 95 -0.41 -16.45 -3.81
C THR A 95 -1.94 -16.53 -3.71
N LEU A 96 -2.46 -17.75 -3.52
CA LEU A 96 -3.91 -17.98 -3.34
C LEU A 96 -4.45 -17.26 -2.11
N ALA A 97 -3.80 -17.40 -0.96
CA ALA A 97 -4.25 -16.76 0.27
C ALA A 97 -4.36 -15.24 0.13
N ASN A 98 -3.38 -14.59 -0.51
CA ASN A 98 -3.36 -13.14 -0.69
C ASN A 98 -4.31 -12.65 -1.78
N VAL A 99 -4.43 -13.38 -2.90
CA VAL A 99 -5.34 -12.96 -3.98
C VAL A 99 -6.80 -13.07 -3.58
N TYR A 100 -7.19 -14.08 -2.81
CA TYR A 100 -8.55 -14.17 -2.29
C TYR A 100 -8.89 -13.03 -1.32
N GLN A 101 -7.94 -12.56 -0.52
CA GLN A 101 -8.14 -11.36 0.30
C GLN A 101 -8.39 -10.11 -0.57
N ALA A 102 -7.68 -9.98 -1.71
CA ALA A 102 -7.88 -8.87 -2.64
C ALA A 102 -9.27 -8.97 -3.34
N ILE A 103 -9.69 -10.17 -3.73
CA ILE A 103 -11.01 -10.43 -4.31
C ILE A 103 -12.12 -10.11 -3.29
N ASP A 104 -11.97 -10.58 -2.04
CA ASP A 104 -12.93 -10.31 -0.96
C ASP A 104 -13.02 -8.82 -0.61
N ALA A 105 -11.93 -8.08 -0.80
CA ALA A 105 -11.91 -6.62 -0.65
C ALA A 105 -12.53 -5.88 -1.86
N GLY A 106 -12.93 -6.60 -2.92
CA GLY A 106 -13.53 -6.02 -4.12
C GLY A 106 -12.57 -5.23 -5.00
N LEU A 107 -11.28 -5.55 -4.97
CA LEU A 107 -10.24 -4.85 -5.73
C LEU A 107 -10.14 -5.38 -7.16
N ASP A 108 -9.85 -4.47 -8.09
CA ASP A 108 -9.42 -4.84 -9.43
C ASP A 108 -7.99 -5.40 -9.39
N ILE A 109 -7.77 -6.53 -10.05
CA ILE A 109 -6.49 -7.25 -9.97
C ILE A 109 -5.82 -7.25 -11.34
N VAL A 110 -4.55 -6.86 -11.38
CA VAL A 110 -3.70 -6.92 -12.57
C VAL A 110 -2.68 -8.05 -12.39
N PRO A 111 -2.79 -9.15 -13.14
CA PRO A 111 -1.81 -10.23 -13.10
C PRO A 111 -0.49 -9.79 -13.74
N ILE A 112 0.62 -10.10 -13.06
CA ILE A 112 1.98 -9.82 -13.51
C ILE A 112 2.81 -11.09 -13.37
N LEU A 113 3.41 -11.55 -14.47
CA LEU A 113 4.30 -12.69 -14.47
C LEU A 113 5.75 -12.19 -14.40
N ASN A 114 6.39 -12.45 -13.27
CA ASN A 114 7.75 -12.04 -13.00
C ASN A 114 8.75 -13.19 -13.24
N LYS A 115 10.02 -12.83 -13.37
CA LYS A 115 11.15 -13.75 -13.61
C LYS A 115 11.12 -14.41 -14.98
N ILE A 116 10.62 -13.71 -15.99
CA ILE A 116 10.62 -14.22 -17.39
C ILE A 116 12.03 -14.42 -17.96
N ASP A 117 13.06 -13.90 -17.29
CA ASP A 117 14.48 -14.09 -17.61
C ASP A 117 14.99 -15.48 -17.27
N LEU A 118 14.26 -16.27 -16.49
CA LEU A 118 14.66 -17.62 -16.12
C LEU A 118 14.41 -18.62 -17.26
N PRO A 119 15.34 -19.55 -17.52
CA PRO A 119 15.14 -20.58 -18.57
C PRO A 119 13.92 -21.49 -18.33
N ALA A 120 13.49 -21.64 -17.08
CA ALA A 120 12.31 -22.43 -16.70
C ALA A 120 11.01 -21.63 -16.71
N ALA A 121 11.03 -20.38 -17.18
CA ALA A 121 9.82 -19.55 -17.26
C ALA A 121 8.89 -20.07 -18.38
N GLU A 122 7.62 -20.29 -18.03
CA GLU A 122 6.56 -20.76 -18.93
C GLU A 122 5.33 -19.85 -18.83
N PRO A 123 5.39 -18.60 -19.33
CA PRO A 123 4.33 -17.60 -19.15
C PRO A 123 2.94 -18.10 -19.54
N GLU A 124 2.79 -18.74 -20.69
CA GLU A 124 1.48 -19.18 -21.19
C GLU A 124 0.86 -20.28 -20.28
N ARG A 125 1.67 -21.20 -19.79
CA ARG A 125 1.23 -22.20 -18.83
C ARG A 125 0.77 -21.55 -17.53
N ILE A 126 1.48 -20.54 -17.06
CA ILE A 126 1.13 -19.85 -15.81
C ILE A 126 -0.12 -18.96 -15.96
N LYS A 127 -0.32 -18.32 -17.11
CA LYS A 127 -1.59 -17.62 -17.41
C LYS A 127 -2.77 -18.60 -17.28
N GLN A 128 -2.70 -19.74 -17.93
CA GLN A 128 -3.75 -20.76 -17.84
C GLN A 128 -3.95 -21.23 -16.39
N GLN A 129 -2.87 -21.43 -15.63
CA GLN A 129 -2.97 -21.81 -14.22
C GLN A 129 -3.68 -20.74 -13.39
N ILE A 130 -3.43 -19.45 -13.61
CA ILE A 130 -4.11 -18.35 -12.93
C ILE A 130 -5.62 -18.38 -13.22
N GLU A 131 -5.99 -18.58 -14.49
CA GLU A 131 -7.40 -18.69 -14.89
C GLU A 131 -8.10 -19.90 -14.28
N ASP A 132 -7.47 -21.08 -14.34
CA ASP A 132 -8.04 -22.34 -13.85
C ASP A 132 -8.15 -22.38 -12.31
N VAL A 133 -7.17 -21.82 -11.60
CA VAL A 133 -7.06 -21.98 -10.13
C VAL A 133 -7.67 -20.79 -9.40
N ILE A 134 -7.50 -19.58 -9.91
CA ILE A 134 -7.98 -18.36 -9.25
C ILE A 134 -9.29 -17.89 -9.85
N GLY A 135 -9.51 -18.10 -11.16
CA GLY A 135 -10.71 -17.70 -11.86
C GLY A 135 -10.71 -16.24 -12.33
N ILE A 136 -9.54 -15.63 -12.47
CA ILE A 136 -9.38 -14.29 -13.03
C ILE A 136 -8.77 -14.36 -14.43
N ASP A 137 -9.14 -13.45 -15.33
CA ASP A 137 -8.54 -13.35 -16.67
C ASP A 137 -7.07 -12.99 -16.56
N ALA A 138 -6.20 -13.84 -17.11
CA ALA A 138 -4.76 -13.66 -17.14
C ALA A 138 -4.20 -13.49 -18.56
N SER A 139 -5.06 -13.44 -19.59
CA SER A 139 -4.66 -13.30 -21.00
C SER A 139 -3.74 -12.10 -21.24
N ASP A 140 -4.09 -10.96 -20.62
CA ASP A 140 -3.35 -9.70 -20.71
C ASP A 140 -2.36 -9.48 -19.55
N SER A 141 -1.83 -10.56 -18.95
CA SER A 141 -0.81 -10.46 -17.91
C SER A 141 0.43 -9.71 -18.40
N VAL A 142 0.95 -8.83 -17.55
CA VAL A 142 2.19 -8.11 -17.85
C VAL A 142 3.39 -9.02 -17.59
N LEU A 143 4.25 -9.17 -18.59
CA LEU A 143 5.44 -10.02 -18.51
C LEU A 143 6.65 -9.18 -18.10
N ILE A 144 7.29 -9.51 -16.98
CA ILE A 144 8.41 -8.74 -16.45
C ILE A 144 9.57 -9.58 -15.96
N SER A 145 10.73 -8.95 -15.89
CA SER A 145 11.82 -9.37 -15.02
C SER A 145 12.21 -8.20 -14.11
N ALA A 146 11.81 -8.25 -12.86
CA ALA A 146 12.21 -7.25 -11.88
C ALA A 146 13.73 -7.23 -11.69
N LYS A 147 14.41 -8.37 -11.87
CA LYS A 147 15.86 -8.48 -11.80
C LYS A 147 16.56 -7.68 -12.90
N THR A 148 16.10 -7.81 -14.16
CA THR A 148 16.73 -7.17 -15.32
C THR A 148 16.12 -5.82 -15.69
N GLY A 149 14.97 -5.45 -15.12
CA GLY A 149 14.25 -4.22 -15.40
C GLY A 149 13.31 -4.30 -16.61
N VAL A 150 13.18 -5.46 -17.25
CA VAL A 150 12.28 -5.65 -18.40
C VAL A 150 10.83 -5.54 -17.97
N GLY A 151 10.01 -4.82 -18.76
CA GLY A 151 8.56 -4.71 -18.58
C GLY A 151 8.10 -3.79 -17.45
N ILE A 152 9.00 -3.10 -16.72
CA ILE A 152 8.62 -2.26 -15.57
C ILE A 152 7.71 -1.09 -15.97
N GLY A 153 8.01 -0.43 -17.11
CA GLY A 153 7.14 0.62 -17.64
C GLY A 153 5.75 0.12 -18.02
N ASP A 154 5.64 -1.13 -18.48
CA ASP A 154 4.35 -1.74 -18.85
C ASP A 154 3.49 -2.05 -17.62
N VAL A 155 4.12 -2.33 -16.46
CA VAL A 155 3.40 -2.42 -15.17
C VAL A 155 2.75 -1.08 -14.83
N LEU A 156 3.49 0.03 -14.93
CA LEU A 156 2.95 1.36 -14.63
C LEU A 156 1.84 1.76 -15.59
N GLU A 157 1.99 1.45 -16.90
CA GLU A 157 0.91 1.66 -17.87
C GLU A 157 -0.32 0.77 -17.58
N ALA A 158 -0.12 -0.47 -17.16
CA ALA A 158 -1.23 -1.34 -16.75
C ALA A 158 -1.97 -0.78 -15.52
N VAL A 159 -1.26 -0.25 -14.52
CA VAL A 159 -1.86 0.44 -13.37
C VAL A 159 -2.73 1.61 -13.84
N VAL A 160 -2.19 2.50 -14.67
CA VAL A 160 -2.91 3.70 -15.15
C VAL A 160 -4.13 3.35 -16.00
N ASN A 161 -4.07 2.30 -16.81
CA ASN A 161 -5.11 1.99 -17.78
C ASN A 161 -6.17 0.99 -17.27
N ARG A 162 -5.84 0.16 -16.27
CA ARG A 162 -6.69 -0.96 -15.83
C ARG A 162 -7.23 -0.79 -14.42
N LEU A 163 -6.55 -0.03 -13.55
CA LEU A 163 -7.03 0.20 -12.19
C LEU A 163 -7.88 1.47 -12.12
N PRO A 164 -8.96 1.49 -11.35
CA PRO A 164 -9.78 2.67 -11.18
C PRO A 164 -9.06 3.75 -10.39
N ALA A 165 -9.36 5.01 -10.69
CA ALA A 165 -8.94 6.12 -9.84
C ALA A 165 -9.70 6.09 -8.51
N PRO A 166 -9.10 6.60 -7.41
CA PRO A 166 -9.81 6.73 -6.13
C PRO A 166 -11.08 7.55 -6.30
N LYS A 167 -12.12 7.13 -5.61
CA LYS A 167 -13.39 7.86 -5.50
C LYS A 167 -13.34 8.67 -4.21
N GLY A 168 -13.86 9.89 -4.23
CA GLY A 168 -13.96 10.75 -3.05
C GLY A 168 -14.18 12.20 -3.44
N GLU A 169 -14.74 12.96 -2.52
CA GLU A 169 -15.12 14.34 -2.74
C GLU A 169 -14.29 15.28 -1.84
N ILE A 170 -13.56 16.21 -2.44
CA ILE A 170 -12.68 17.14 -1.73
C ILE A 170 -13.43 18.11 -0.80
N ASP A 171 -14.65 18.47 -1.17
CA ASP A 171 -15.49 19.41 -0.42
C ASP A 171 -16.38 18.74 0.64
N ALA A 172 -16.35 17.39 0.70
CA ALA A 172 -17.06 16.64 1.73
C ALA A 172 -16.37 16.74 3.10
N PRO A 173 -17.07 16.44 4.20
CA PRO A 173 -16.44 16.33 5.51
C PRO A 173 -15.28 15.32 5.51
N LEU A 174 -14.19 15.67 6.18
CA LEU A 174 -13.02 14.80 6.26
C LEU A 174 -13.41 13.41 6.76
N LYS A 175 -13.00 12.41 6.00
CA LYS A 175 -13.09 11.00 6.34
C LYS A 175 -11.81 10.33 5.89
N ALA A 176 -10.98 9.91 6.83
CA ALA A 176 -9.73 9.22 6.55
C ALA A 176 -9.62 7.93 7.35
N LEU A 177 -9.10 6.89 6.72
CA LEU A 177 -8.87 5.58 7.31
C LEU A 177 -7.49 5.55 7.97
N LEU A 178 -7.43 5.25 9.26
CA LEU A 178 -6.20 5.01 9.98
C LEU A 178 -5.69 3.59 9.65
N ILE A 179 -4.59 3.51 8.92
CA ILE A 179 -4.03 2.23 8.44
C ILE A 179 -3.08 1.64 9.47
N ASP A 180 -2.20 2.46 10.02
CA ASP A 180 -1.18 2.04 10.98
C ASP A 180 -0.75 3.20 11.87
N SER A 181 -0.14 2.90 13.02
CA SER A 181 0.48 3.89 13.88
C SER A 181 1.67 3.31 14.63
N TRP A 182 2.70 4.12 14.83
CA TRP A 182 3.90 3.71 15.56
C TRP A 182 4.51 4.89 16.31
N TYR A 183 5.34 4.57 17.28
CA TYR A 183 6.12 5.59 17.98
C TYR A 183 7.45 5.84 17.28
N ASP A 184 7.74 7.09 17.02
CA ASP A 184 9.01 7.58 16.50
C ASP A 184 9.69 8.43 17.58
N ALA A 185 10.98 8.17 17.87
CA ALA A 185 11.70 8.83 18.96
C ALA A 185 11.80 10.35 18.80
N TYR A 186 11.68 10.87 17.57
CA TYR A 186 11.80 12.30 17.26
C TYR A 186 10.44 12.97 17.02
N LEU A 187 9.47 12.24 16.49
CA LEU A 187 8.18 12.78 16.05
C LEU A 187 7.02 12.42 16.98
N GLY A 188 7.25 11.54 17.98
CA GLY A 188 6.18 10.96 18.78
C GLY A 188 5.39 9.93 17.98
N VAL A 189 4.08 9.84 18.23
CA VAL A 189 3.23 8.92 17.49
C VAL A 189 3.00 9.43 16.08
N VAL A 190 3.38 8.62 15.11
CA VAL A 190 3.15 8.83 13.67
C VAL A 190 1.97 7.98 13.27
N VAL A 191 1.00 8.57 12.59
CA VAL A 191 -0.21 7.91 12.09
C VAL A 191 -0.15 7.82 10.57
N LEU A 192 -0.20 6.61 10.02
CA LEU A 192 -0.37 6.36 8.60
C LEU A 192 -1.87 6.30 8.29
N PHE A 193 -2.31 7.05 7.30
CA PHE A 193 -3.72 7.11 6.94
C PHE A 193 -3.92 7.28 5.43
N ARG A 194 -5.13 6.96 4.98
CA ARG A 194 -5.63 7.27 3.64
C ARG A 194 -6.84 8.20 3.74
N VAL A 195 -6.84 9.27 2.98
CA VAL A 195 -8.01 10.14 2.84
C VAL A 195 -9.03 9.49 1.91
N VAL A 196 -10.27 9.37 2.37
CA VAL A 196 -11.41 8.90 1.58
C VAL A 196 -12.18 10.09 1.02
N ASP A 197 -12.60 11.01 1.89
CA ASP A 197 -13.29 12.26 1.54
C ASP A 197 -12.66 13.44 2.27
N GLY A 198 -12.84 14.63 1.73
CA GLY A 198 -12.35 15.86 2.32
C GLY A 198 -10.84 16.04 2.17
N GLU A 199 -10.27 16.88 2.99
CA GLU A 199 -8.82 17.13 3.04
C GLU A 199 -8.31 17.19 4.48
N ILE A 200 -7.03 16.84 4.65
CA ILE A 200 -6.30 17.00 5.91
C ILE A 200 -5.09 17.90 5.71
N LYS A 201 -4.85 18.81 6.64
CA LYS A 201 -3.76 19.78 6.60
C LYS A 201 -3.22 20.12 7.98
N LYS A 202 -2.01 20.69 8.02
CA LYS A 202 -1.42 21.22 9.25
C LYS A 202 -2.33 22.23 9.93
N GLY A 203 -2.39 22.21 11.27
CA GLY A 203 -3.19 23.12 12.11
C GLY A 203 -4.67 22.75 12.20
N GLN A 204 -5.13 21.73 11.45
CA GLN A 204 -6.51 21.28 11.51
C GLN A 204 -6.72 20.48 12.80
N LYS A 205 -7.84 20.72 13.47
CA LYS A 205 -8.25 19.89 14.60
C LYS A 205 -9.03 18.69 14.10
N ILE A 206 -8.51 17.51 14.40
CA ILE A 206 -9.06 16.21 14.01
C ILE A 206 -9.57 15.47 15.24
N ARG A 207 -10.53 14.59 15.01
CA ARG A 207 -11.08 13.68 16.01
C ARG A 207 -10.91 12.24 15.54
N MET A 208 -10.40 11.39 16.43
CA MET A 208 -10.40 9.95 16.28
C MET A 208 -11.78 9.43 16.69
N MET A 209 -12.55 8.84 15.77
CA MET A 209 -13.95 8.53 16.03
C MET A 209 -14.13 7.42 17.08
N ALA A 210 -13.23 6.43 17.14
CA ALA A 210 -13.34 5.32 18.09
C ALA A 210 -13.05 5.72 19.54
N THR A 211 -12.17 6.69 19.75
CA THR A 211 -11.75 7.13 21.09
C THR A 211 -12.33 8.49 21.46
N ASN A 212 -12.91 9.23 20.50
CA ASN A 212 -13.31 10.63 20.62
C ASN A 212 -12.16 11.58 21.01
N ALA A 213 -10.91 11.12 20.92
CA ALA A 213 -9.75 11.95 21.20
C ALA A 213 -9.57 13.00 20.09
N VAL A 214 -9.32 14.25 20.51
CA VAL A 214 -9.13 15.39 19.61
C VAL A 214 -7.68 15.83 19.67
N TYR A 215 -7.11 16.05 18.49
CA TYR A 215 -5.73 16.48 18.33
C TYR A 215 -5.63 17.57 17.26
N GLU A 216 -4.67 18.47 17.41
CA GLU A 216 -4.29 19.41 16.35
C GLU A 216 -3.16 18.81 15.53
N VAL A 217 -3.33 18.78 14.20
CA VAL A 217 -2.33 18.25 13.27
C VAL A 217 -1.11 19.17 13.24
N ASP A 218 0.00 18.65 13.74
CA ASP A 218 1.29 19.35 13.73
C ASP A 218 1.96 19.26 12.36
N ARG A 219 1.93 18.08 11.73
CA ARG A 219 2.59 17.83 10.46
C ARG A 219 1.81 16.83 9.62
N VAL A 220 1.77 17.06 8.31
CA VAL A 220 1.26 16.15 7.29
C VAL A 220 2.38 15.87 6.29
N GLY A 221 2.50 14.64 5.84
CA GLY A 221 3.54 14.28 4.87
C GLY A 221 3.26 12.98 4.13
N VAL A 222 4.15 12.66 3.21
CA VAL A 222 4.15 11.44 2.40
C VAL A 222 5.52 10.77 2.47
N PHE A 223 5.59 9.51 2.07
CA PHE A 223 6.84 8.77 1.91
C PHE A 223 7.22 8.73 0.42
N ASN A 224 8.36 9.36 0.07
CA ASN A 224 8.88 9.40 -1.30
C ASN A 224 10.38 9.04 -1.35
N PRO A 225 10.80 7.81 -1.19
CA PRO A 225 10.58 6.91 -0.06
C PRO A 225 10.90 7.55 1.30
N LYS A 226 11.69 8.64 1.32
CA LYS A 226 11.95 9.43 2.54
C LYS A 226 10.70 10.22 2.92
N ARG A 227 10.57 10.52 4.19
CA ARG A 227 9.49 11.38 4.69
C ARG A 227 9.60 12.78 4.09
N MET A 228 8.53 13.25 3.49
CA MET A 228 8.44 14.58 2.90
C MET A 228 7.17 15.28 3.42
N ALA A 229 7.33 16.47 4.00
CA ALA A 229 6.19 17.27 4.43
C ALA A 229 5.43 17.81 3.21
N VAL A 230 4.10 17.82 3.30
CA VAL A 230 3.21 18.40 2.29
C VAL A 230 2.23 19.36 2.96
N ALA A 231 1.65 20.27 2.18
CA ALA A 231 0.71 21.25 2.70
C ALA A 231 -0.61 20.60 3.14
N LYS A 232 -1.10 19.64 2.34
CA LYS A 232 -2.36 18.92 2.56
C LYS A 232 -2.39 17.62 1.79
N LEU A 233 -3.32 16.75 2.16
CA LEU A 233 -3.67 15.52 1.44
C LEU A 233 -5.18 15.50 1.22
N GLY A 234 -5.60 15.05 0.04
CA GLY A 234 -6.98 14.94 -0.41
C GLY A 234 -7.40 13.50 -0.70
N PRO A 235 -8.60 13.30 -1.28
CA PRO A 235 -9.17 11.98 -1.53
C PRO A 235 -8.23 11.04 -2.31
N GLY A 236 -8.11 9.80 -1.86
CA GLY A 236 -7.26 8.76 -2.44
C GLY A 236 -5.79 8.85 -2.04
N GLU A 237 -5.34 9.94 -1.44
CA GLU A 237 -3.94 10.08 -1.04
C GLU A 237 -3.64 9.35 0.27
N VAL A 238 -2.48 8.70 0.30
CA VAL A 238 -1.92 8.03 1.47
C VAL A 238 -0.76 8.86 2.01
N GLY A 239 -0.75 9.06 3.31
CA GLY A 239 0.32 9.82 3.97
C GLY A 239 0.37 9.59 5.46
N PHE A 240 1.18 10.37 6.12
CA PHE A 240 1.30 10.34 7.58
C PHE A 240 0.98 11.70 8.20
N LEU A 241 0.56 11.65 9.44
CA LEU A 241 0.46 12.84 10.29
C LEU A 241 1.15 12.64 11.63
N THR A 242 1.51 13.75 12.25
CA THR A 242 1.85 13.85 13.67
C THR A 242 0.97 14.91 14.33
N ALA A 243 0.55 14.68 15.56
CA ALA A 243 -0.42 15.54 16.25
C ALA A 243 -0.18 15.56 17.78
N ALA A 244 1.07 15.52 18.21
CA ALA A 244 1.45 15.46 19.64
C ALA A 244 0.73 14.35 20.44
N ILE A 245 0.38 13.26 19.79
CA ILE A 245 -0.24 12.08 20.40
C ILE A 245 0.80 11.41 21.27
N LYS A 246 0.48 11.20 22.56
CA LYS A 246 1.43 10.67 23.54
C LYS A 246 1.47 9.15 23.59
N GLN A 247 0.37 8.50 23.29
CA GLN A 247 0.23 7.05 23.38
C GLN A 247 -0.33 6.47 22.08
N VAL A 248 0.30 5.41 21.59
CA VAL A 248 -0.20 4.67 20.41
C VAL A 248 -1.60 4.10 20.65
N ALA A 249 -1.95 3.81 21.91
CA ALA A 249 -3.27 3.31 22.29
C ALA A 249 -4.42 4.28 21.93
N ASP A 250 -4.14 5.57 21.80
CA ASP A 250 -5.13 6.57 21.39
C ASP A 250 -5.42 6.52 19.88
N THR A 251 -4.59 5.81 19.10
CA THR A 251 -4.70 5.63 17.65
C THR A 251 -5.06 4.20 17.32
N LYS A 252 -6.34 3.89 17.37
CA LYS A 252 -6.83 2.54 17.05
C LYS A 252 -6.73 2.27 15.56
N ILE A 253 -6.03 1.21 15.18
CA ILE A 253 -5.91 0.79 13.78
C ILE A 253 -7.31 0.47 13.22
N GLY A 254 -7.61 0.98 12.02
CA GLY A 254 -8.93 0.88 11.40
C GLY A 254 -9.92 1.95 11.82
N ASP A 255 -9.52 2.87 12.73
CA ASP A 255 -10.37 4.00 13.10
C ASP A 255 -10.56 4.99 11.96
N THR A 256 -11.58 5.81 12.08
CA THR A 256 -11.87 6.92 11.18
C THR A 256 -11.39 8.22 11.81
N ILE A 257 -10.58 8.94 11.04
CA ILE A 257 -10.14 10.30 11.37
C ILE A 257 -11.10 11.28 10.68
N THR A 258 -11.66 12.22 11.44
CA THR A 258 -12.55 13.25 10.91
C THR A 258 -12.20 14.64 11.44
N ASP A 259 -12.77 15.69 10.87
CA ASP A 259 -12.63 17.05 11.41
C ASP A 259 -13.40 17.20 12.72
N GLU A 260 -12.86 17.94 13.69
CA GLU A 260 -13.51 18.14 15.00
C GLU A 260 -14.85 18.89 14.88
N ARG A 261 -14.91 19.91 14.02
CA ARG A 261 -16.07 20.84 13.93
C ARG A 261 -17.06 20.45 12.85
N LYS A 262 -16.54 20.02 11.69
CA LYS A 262 -17.32 19.67 10.49
C LYS A 262 -17.05 18.22 10.09
N GLY A 263 -17.05 17.32 11.09
CA GLY A 263 -16.73 15.90 10.89
C GLY A 263 -17.89 15.11 10.28
N THR A 264 -17.56 13.93 9.77
CA THR A 264 -18.56 12.92 9.41
C THR A 264 -19.14 12.28 10.68
N GLU A 265 -20.40 11.90 10.60
CA GLU A 265 -21.07 11.11 11.64
C GLU A 265 -20.92 9.61 11.41
N THR A 266 -20.64 9.20 10.16
CA THR A 266 -20.56 7.79 9.78
C THR A 266 -19.11 7.35 9.68
N PRO A 267 -18.63 6.46 10.59
CA PRO A 267 -17.28 5.92 10.51
C PRO A 267 -17.12 4.99 9.30
N LEU A 268 -15.88 4.80 8.86
CA LEU A 268 -15.52 3.75 7.91
C LEU A 268 -15.68 2.38 8.59
N PRO A 269 -15.86 1.29 7.81
CA PRO A 269 -16.01 -0.06 8.37
C PRO A 269 -14.86 -0.52 9.26
N GLY A 270 -13.66 0.07 9.07
CA GLY A 270 -12.45 -0.32 9.77
C GLY A 270 -11.93 -1.70 9.34
N PHE A 271 -11.18 -2.33 10.22
CA PHE A 271 -10.62 -3.66 9.99
C PHE A 271 -11.24 -4.70 10.90
N LYS A 272 -11.28 -5.95 10.44
CA LYS A 272 -11.62 -7.09 11.29
C LYS A 272 -10.58 -7.17 12.43
N PRO A 273 -10.98 -7.55 13.65
CA PRO A 273 -10.03 -7.73 14.75
C PRO A 273 -8.93 -8.72 14.38
N ALA A 274 -7.68 -8.42 14.76
CA ALA A 274 -6.58 -9.35 14.57
C ALA A 274 -6.83 -10.62 15.40
N GLN A 275 -6.65 -11.76 14.76
CA GLN A 275 -6.67 -13.05 15.47
C GLN A 275 -5.27 -13.33 16.02
N GLN A 276 -5.19 -13.76 17.27
CA GLN A 276 -3.93 -14.19 17.87
C GLN A 276 -3.52 -15.53 17.27
N VAL A 277 -2.38 -15.58 16.61
CA VAL A 277 -1.87 -16.79 15.94
C VAL A 277 -0.65 -17.40 16.64
N VAL A 278 -0.04 -16.66 17.58
CA VAL A 278 1.13 -17.12 18.36
C VAL A 278 0.87 -16.86 19.85
N PHE A 279 1.08 -17.89 20.66
CA PHE A 279 0.99 -17.83 22.12
C PHE A 279 2.35 -18.17 22.68
N CYS A 280 2.93 -17.30 23.52
CA CYS A 280 4.18 -17.53 24.23
C CYS A 280 3.91 -17.60 25.73
N GLY A 281 4.46 -18.63 26.40
CA GLY A 281 4.57 -18.64 27.86
C GLY A 281 5.78 -17.78 28.28
N LEU A 282 5.60 -16.91 29.27
CA LEU A 282 6.66 -16.12 29.88
C LEU A 282 7.04 -16.73 31.24
#